data_be04fa5ecd656ea553a25de3536de5d9
#
_entry.id   be04fa5ecd656ea553a25de3536de5d9
#
_cell.length_a   1.000
_cell.length_b   1.000
_cell.length_c   1.000
_cell.angle_alpha   90.00
_cell.angle_beta   90.00
_cell.angle_gamma   90.00
#
_symmetry.space_group_name_H-M   'P 1'
#
loop_
_entity.id
_entity.type
_entity.pdbx_description
1 polymer ?
#
loop_
_entity_poly.entity_id
_entity_poly.type
_entity_poly.pdbx_seq_one_letter_code
_entity_poly.pdbx_strand_id
1 'polypeptide(L)'
;MNKSPDMKHDIGNDIGQGTGTTASNTSADWTNGGNRLVFQHCGNCQNTWYFKRSFCPACGDQAAVPTPSTGRGLVHASTLVQRAASDEFRAIAPYRIVLVDLAEGFRVMAHGDKLLLIGDRVQCQIQHIAGRPLPFFNKETS
;
A
#
# COMPACT_ATOMS: atom_id res chain seq x y z
N MET A 1 27.17 -11.70 23.45
CA MET A 1 26.87 -11.43 23.50
C MET A 1 26.59 -11.16 23.34
N ASN A 2 26.18 -11.28 23.01
CA ASN A 2 25.54 -10.93 22.89
C ASN A 2 25.08 -10.72 22.45
N LYS A 3 24.65 -10.76 22.24
CA LYS A 3 24.00 -10.47 22.00
C LYS A 3 23.59 -10.19 21.57
N SER A 4 23.37 -10.38 21.36
CA SER A 4 22.67 -9.98 21.10
C SER A 4 22.36 -9.83 20.61
N PRO A 5 22.07 -10.03 20.47
CA PRO A 5 21.35 -9.73 20.19
C PRO A 5 21.07 -9.62 19.72
N ASP A 6 20.61 -9.70 19.41
CA ASP A 6 20.04 -9.46 19.37
C ASP A 6 19.82 -9.35 19.05
N MET A 7 19.72 -9.45 18.83
CA MET A 7 19.15 -9.17 18.85
C MET A 7 18.92 -9.07 18.68
N LYS A 8 18.75 -9.24 18.36
CA LYS A 8 18.18 -9.06 18.48
C LYS A 8 17.79 -8.89 18.31
N HIS A 9 17.65 -9.00 17.87
CA HIS A 9 16.99 -8.68 18.00
C HIS A 9 16.59 -8.71 17.78
N ASP A 10 16.32 -9.02 17.45
CA ASP A 10 15.65 -9.00 17.56
C ASP A 10 15.27 -8.99 17.37
N ILE A 11 15.20 -9.28 17.18
CA ILE A 11 14.44 -9.22 17.27
C ILE A 11 14.03 -9.21 17.29
N GLY A 12 13.97 -9.42 17.02
CA GLY A 12 13.14 -9.30 17.20
C GLY A 12 12.76 -9.40 16.92
N ASN A 13 12.39 -9.53 16.66
CA ASN A 13 11.69 -9.51 16.64
C ASN A 13 11.41 -9.76 16.46
N ASP A 14 11.15 -10.11 16.28
CA ASP A 14 10.60 -10.33 16.29
C ASP A 14 10.38 -10.65 16.25
N ILE A 15 10.23 -11.10 16.30
CA ILE A 15 9.74 -11.40 16.45
C ILE A 15 9.47 -11.79 16.56
N GLY A 16 9.30 -12.13 16.59
CA GLY A 16 8.65 -12.39 16.76
C GLY A 16 8.45 -12.83 16.60
N GLN A 17 7.93 -13.07 16.49
CA GLN A 17 7.50 -13.31 16.39
C GLN A 17 7.18 -13.97 16.24
N GLY A 18 7.18 -14.22 16.45
CA GLY A 18 6.51 -14.94 16.09
C GLY A 18 5.81 -15.96 15.54
N THR A 19 5.46 -16.80 15.88
CA THR A 19 4.72 -17.64 15.34
C THR A 19 3.54 -17.24 14.72
N GLY A 20 2.65 -17.23 14.82
CA GLY A 20 1.56 -16.70 14.13
C GLY A 20 1.93 -15.79 13.01
N THR A 21 3.05 -15.95 12.54
CA THR A 21 3.59 -15.09 11.53
C THR A 21 2.79 -15.12 10.26
N THR A 22 2.11 -16.21 9.95
CA THR A 22 1.26 -16.21 8.78
C THR A 22 0.16 -15.19 8.88
N ALA A 23 -0.45 -15.06 10.01
CA ALA A 23 -1.50 -14.08 10.20
C ALA A 23 -0.96 -12.67 10.05
N SER A 24 0.20 -12.38 10.59
CA SER A 24 0.77 -11.06 10.46
C SER A 24 1.19 -10.79 9.02
N ASN A 25 1.63 -11.78 8.27
CA ASN A 25 1.97 -11.58 6.88
C ASN A 25 0.76 -11.23 6.03
N THR A 26 -0.39 -11.83 6.32
CA THR A 26 -1.60 -11.53 5.56
C THR A 26 -2.11 -10.13 5.82
N SER A 27 -1.76 -9.53 6.94
CA SER A 27 -2.17 -8.16 7.22
C SER A 27 -1.08 -7.14 6.95
N ALA A 28 0.04 -7.54 6.41
CA ALA A 28 1.13 -6.60 6.14
C ALA A 28 0.88 -5.83 4.85
N ASP A 29 1.13 -4.52 4.91
CA ASP A 29 1.11 -3.68 3.72
C ASP A 29 2.26 -4.07 2.79
N TRP A 30 2.13 -3.72 1.51
CA TRP A 30 3.16 -4.03 0.52
C TRP A 30 4.50 -3.38 0.87
N THR A 31 4.48 -2.28 1.60
CA THR A 31 5.72 -1.63 2.05
C THR A 31 6.46 -2.44 3.11
N ASN A 32 5.78 -3.38 3.73
CA ASN A 32 6.34 -4.23 4.78
C ASN A 32 6.37 -5.70 4.37
N GLY A 33 6.48 -5.96 3.08
CA GLY A 33 6.60 -7.31 2.57
C GLY A 33 5.29 -8.03 2.28
N GLY A 34 4.16 -7.38 2.48
CA GLY A 34 2.87 -7.94 2.16
C GLY A 34 2.55 -7.80 0.67
N ASN A 35 1.37 -8.27 0.29
CA ASN A 35 0.94 -8.23 -1.10
C ASN A 35 -0.39 -7.51 -1.27
N ARG A 36 -0.68 -6.56 -0.41
CA ARG A 36 -1.93 -5.79 -0.43
C ARG A 36 -1.73 -4.40 0.15
N LEU A 37 -2.73 -3.56 -0.05
CA LEU A 37 -2.78 -2.26 0.61
C LEU A 37 -3.40 -2.45 1.99
N VAL A 38 -2.76 -1.88 3.01
CA VAL A 38 -3.30 -1.87 4.36
C VAL A 38 -3.44 -0.41 4.78
N PHE A 39 -4.65 0.00 5.05
CA PHE A 39 -4.94 1.36 5.48
C PHE A 39 -5.19 1.40 6.98
N GLN A 40 -5.31 2.59 7.55
CA GLN A 40 -5.62 2.75 8.96
C GLN A 40 -7.01 3.34 9.14
N HIS A 41 -7.66 2.88 10.19
CA HIS A 41 -9.01 3.31 10.55
C HIS A 41 -9.00 3.70 12.02
N CYS A 42 -9.62 4.83 12.34
CA CYS A 42 -9.73 5.26 13.74
C CYS A 42 -10.93 4.57 14.40
N GLY A 43 -10.67 3.86 15.49
CA GLY A 43 -11.74 3.22 16.25
C GLY A 43 -12.63 4.20 16.98
N ASN A 44 -12.21 5.46 17.12
CA ASN A 44 -12.97 6.46 17.83
C ASN A 44 -13.87 7.30 16.92
N CYS A 45 -13.30 7.94 15.87
CA CYS A 45 -14.07 8.85 15.01
C CYS A 45 -14.38 8.28 13.63
N GLN A 46 -13.93 7.06 13.34
CA GLN A 46 -14.18 6.35 12.09
C GLN A 46 -13.45 6.95 10.88
N ASN A 47 -12.51 7.85 11.09
CA ASN A 47 -11.71 8.39 10.00
C ASN A 47 -10.80 7.31 9.40
N THR A 48 -10.56 7.36 8.09
CA THR A 48 -9.65 6.44 7.40
C THR A 48 -8.56 7.24 6.70
N TRP A 49 -7.35 6.66 6.66
CA TRP A 49 -6.22 7.25 5.96
C TRP A 49 -5.26 6.14 5.55
N TYR A 50 -4.33 6.44 4.65
CA TYR A 50 -3.44 5.40 4.15
C TYR A 50 -2.06 5.40 4.81
N PHE A 51 -1.34 6.53 4.81
CA PHE A 51 0.02 6.54 5.34
C PHE A 51 0.01 6.33 6.84
N LYS A 52 0.84 5.40 7.29
CA LYS A 52 0.84 4.96 8.68
C LYS A 52 1.12 6.11 9.64
N ARG A 53 0.28 6.22 10.66
CA ARG A 53 0.44 7.20 11.74
C ARG A 53 0.18 6.53 13.08
N SER A 54 0.78 7.06 14.14
CA SER A 54 0.56 6.54 15.48
C SER A 54 -0.76 7.03 16.08
N PHE A 55 -1.36 8.05 15.48
CA PHE A 55 -2.62 8.61 15.99
C PHE A 55 -3.46 9.08 14.82
N CYS A 56 -4.76 9.23 15.06
CA CYS A 56 -5.69 9.68 14.04
C CYS A 56 -5.41 11.13 13.66
N PRO A 57 -5.24 11.45 12.39
CA PRO A 57 -5.01 12.84 11.98
C PRO A 57 -6.23 13.74 12.13
N ALA A 58 -7.43 13.17 12.32
CA ALA A 58 -8.65 13.96 12.48
C ALA A 58 -8.98 14.26 13.93
N CYS A 59 -8.92 13.27 14.83
CA CYS A 59 -9.32 13.46 16.23
C CYS A 59 -8.18 13.33 17.23
N GLY A 60 -7.02 12.85 16.81
CA GLY A 60 -5.86 12.70 17.69
C GLY A 60 -5.85 11.46 18.57
N ASP A 61 -6.86 10.61 18.46
CA ASP A 61 -6.92 9.39 19.27
C ASP A 61 -5.86 8.40 18.80
N GLN A 62 -5.38 7.57 19.74
CA GLN A 62 -4.37 6.55 19.42
C GLN A 62 -4.97 5.24 18.96
N ALA A 63 -6.25 5.22 18.65
CA ALA A 63 -6.97 4.01 18.24
C ALA A 63 -6.84 3.73 16.74
N ALA A 64 -5.65 3.90 16.19
CA ALA A 64 -5.37 3.62 14.77
C ALA A 64 -5.31 2.10 14.55
N VAL A 65 -6.21 1.56 13.75
CA VAL A 65 -6.32 0.13 13.51
C VAL A 65 -5.91 -0.17 12.06
N PRO A 66 -4.84 -0.96 11.82
CA PRO A 66 -4.50 -1.36 10.46
C PRO A 66 -5.55 -2.31 9.92
N THR A 67 -6.00 -2.06 8.69
CA THR A 67 -7.08 -2.81 8.05
C THR A 67 -6.70 -3.10 6.61
N PRO A 68 -6.76 -4.37 6.17
CA PRO A 68 -6.48 -4.67 4.77
C PRO A 68 -7.59 -4.16 3.86
N SER A 69 -7.18 -3.59 2.73
CA SER A 69 -8.10 -3.09 1.72
C SER A 69 -8.46 -4.20 0.76
N THR A 70 -9.67 -4.14 0.19
CA THR A 70 -10.04 -5.02 -0.92
C THR A 70 -9.25 -4.70 -2.18
N GLY A 71 -8.67 -3.50 -2.27
CA GLY A 71 -7.96 -3.05 -3.45
C GLY A 71 -8.86 -2.52 -4.54
N ARG A 72 -10.16 -2.46 -4.30
CA ARG A 72 -11.11 -1.96 -5.29
C ARG A 72 -11.29 -0.46 -5.16
N GLY A 73 -11.37 0.21 -6.29
CA GLY A 73 -11.56 1.65 -6.27
C GLY A 73 -11.94 2.21 -7.61
N LEU A 74 -11.95 3.54 -7.67
CA LEU A 74 -12.26 4.29 -8.88
C LEU A 74 -11.08 5.20 -9.19
N VAL A 75 -10.74 5.33 -10.47
CA VAL A 75 -9.69 6.25 -10.89
C VAL A 75 -10.19 7.68 -10.73
N HIS A 76 -9.53 8.43 -9.86
CA HIS A 76 -9.84 9.84 -9.63
C HIS A 76 -9.09 10.75 -10.61
N ALA A 77 -7.81 10.41 -10.87
CA ALA A 77 -6.96 11.19 -11.78
C ALA A 77 -5.94 10.25 -12.38
N SER A 78 -5.40 10.63 -13.54
CA SER A 78 -4.36 9.83 -14.17
C SER A 78 -3.47 10.71 -15.02
N THR A 79 -2.22 10.28 -15.16
CA THR A 79 -1.25 10.94 -16.03
C THR A 79 -0.33 9.90 -16.65
N LEU A 80 0.12 10.17 -17.86
CA LEU A 80 1.10 9.33 -18.54
C LEU A 80 2.47 9.96 -18.36
N VAL A 81 3.37 9.23 -17.72
CA VAL A 81 4.74 9.70 -17.47
C VAL A 81 5.60 9.29 -18.65
N GLN A 82 6.06 10.25 -19.43
CA GLN A 82 6.88 9.99 -20.60
C GLN A 82 8.36 10.08 -20.29
N ARG A 83 8.73 10.85 -19.27
CA ARG A 83 10.13 11.00 -18.86
C ARG A 83 10.22 10.79 -17.35
N ALA A 84 11.01 9.82 -16.97
CA ALA A 84 11.21 9.51 -15.55
C ALA A 84 12.57 10.01 -15.10
N ALA A 85 12.69 10.29 -13.81
CA ALA A 85 13.93 10.81 -13.25
C ALA A 85 14.99 9.73 -13.08
N SER A 86 14.59 8.50 -12.77
CA SER A 86 15.54 7.43 -12.52
C SER A 86 15.71 6.55 -13.75
N ASP A 87 16.87 5.90 -13.84
CA ASP A 87 17.15 5.00 -14.95
C ASP A 87 16.22 3.81 -14.99
N GLU A 88 15.88 3.27 -13.81
CA GLU A 88 14.97 2.12 -13.74
C GLU A 88 13.61 2.43 -14.32
N PHE A 89 13.08 3.62 -14.02
CA PHE A 89 11.77 4.01 -14.54
C PHE A 89 11.83 4.53 -15.96
N ARG A 90 12.97 5.05 -16.40
CA ARG A 90 13.16 5.41 -17.81
C ARG A 90 13.06 4.19 -18.70
N ALA A 91 13.54 3.05 -18.23
CA ALA A 91 13.51 1.82 -19.01
C ALA A 91 12.08 1.33 -19.28
N ILE A 92 11.12 1.68 -18.44
CA ILE A 92 9.73 1.26 -18.62
C ILE A 92 8.81 2.39 -19.09
N ALA A 93 9.34 3.60 -19.23
CA ALA A 93 8.53 4.72 -19.72
C ALA A 93 8.15 4.49 -21.17
N PRO A 94 6.96 4.95 -21.62
CA PRO A 94 5.99 5.68 -20.79
C PRO A 94 5.17 4.74 -19.92
N TYR A 95 4.78 5.24 -18.73
CA TYR A 95 3.94 4.48 -17.83
C TYR A 95 2.88 5.41 -17.24
N ARG A 96 1.81 4.80 -16.72
CA ARG A 96 0.69 5.58 -16.19
C ARG A 96 0.73 5.60 -14.67
N ILE A 97 0.54 6.79 -14.11
CA ILE A 97 0.33 6.99 -12.67
C ILE A 97 -1.12 7.39 -12.48
N VAL A 98 -1.77 6.75 -11.51
CA VAL A 98 -3.18 7.02 -11.21
C VAL A 98 -3.34 7.39 -9.75
N LEU A 99 -4.32 8.25 -9.47
CA LEU A 99 -4.85 8.45 -8.13
C LEU A 99 -6.15 7.68 -8.06
N VAL A 100 -6.26 6.79 -7.09
CA VAL A 100 -7.40 5.91 -6.96
C VAL A 100 -8.08 6.16 -5.63
N ASP A 101 -9.39 6.36 -5.67
CA ASP A 101 -10.22 6.43 -4.48
C ASP A 101 -10.68 5.02 -4.15
N LEU A 102 -10.17 4.46 -3.07
CA LEU A 102 -10.49 3.11 -2.67
C LEU A 102 -11.90 3.05 -2.05
N ALA A 103 -12.53 1.89 -2.18
CA ALA A 103 -13.88 1.68 -1.69
C ALA A 103 -13.98 1.94 -0.18
N GLU A 104 -12.89 1.77 0.55
CA GLU A 104 -12.87 1.97 2.00
C GLU A 104 -12.76 3.45 2.41
N GLY A 105 -12.56 4.36 1.44
CA GLY A 105 -12.61 5.78 1.74
C GLY A 105 -11.25 6.48 1.85
N PHE A 106 -10.20 5.87 1.34
CA PHE A 106 -8.89 6.52 1.30
C PHE A 106 -8.38 6.58 -0.14
N ARG A 107 -7.37 7.38 -0.38
CA ARG A 107 -6.83 7.62 -1.72
C ARG A 107 -5.36 7.24 -1.78
N VAL A 108 -4.95 6.60 -2.86
CA VAL A 108 -3.54 6.25 -3.07
C VAL A 108 -3.11 6.65 -4.48
N MET A 109 -1.80 6.90 -4.63
CA MET A 109 -1.16 7.11 -5.92
C MET A 109 -0.37 5.86 -6.25
N ALA A 110 -0.54 5.36 -7.47
CA ALA A 110 0.11 4.11 -7.86
C ALA A 110 0.24 4.03 -9.38
N HIS A 111 0.94 3.00 -9.83
CA HIS A 111 0.98 2.68 -11.25
C HIS A 111 -0.35 2.10 -11.70
N GLY A 112 -0.67 2.25 -12.97
CA GLY A 112 -1.89 1.70 -13.52
C GLY A 112 -1.73 1.29 -14.97
N ASP A 113 -2.70 0.51 -15.45
CA ASP A 113 -2.78 0.11 -16.85
C ASP A 113 -2.84 1.35 -17.73
N LYS A 114 -2.16 1.30 -18.86
CA LYS A 114 -2.08 2.46 -19.78
C LYS A 114 -3.42 2.87 -20.35
N LEU A 115 -4.39 1.97 -20.35
CA LEU A 115 -5.70 2.24 -20.93
C LEU A 115 -6.72 2.76 -19.92
N LEU A 116 -6.34 2.95 -18.66
CA LEU A 116 -7.26 3.42 -17.63
C LEU A 116 -7.69 4.85 -17.89
N LEU A 117 -8.98 5.09 -17.66
CA LEU A 117 -9.59 6.42 -17.77
C LEU A 117 -10.15 6.82 -16.41
N ILE A 118 -10.30 8.12 -16.21
CA ILE A 118 -10.92 8.66 -15.00
C ILE A 118 -12.33 8.08 -14.89
N GLY A 119 -12.67 7.57 -13.71
CA GLY A 119 -13.96 6.95 -13.45
C GLY A 119 -13.98 5.44 -13.63
N ASP A 120 -12.92 4.85 -14.18
CA ASP A 120 -12.85 3.40 -14.33
C ASP A 120 -12.78 2.71 -12.98
N ARG A 121 -13.45 1.57 -12.86
CA ARG A 121 -13.32 0.69 -11.70
C ARG A 121 -12.04 -0.12 -11.84
N VAL A 122 -11.29 -0.18 -10.76
CA VAL A 122 -9.96 -0.81 -10.78
C VAL A 122 -9.78 -1.74 -9.59
N GLN A 123 -8.85 -2.66 -9.75
CA GLN A 123 -8.44 -3.61 -8.72
C GLN A 123 -6.92 -3.54 -8.57
N CYS A 124 -6.46 -3.46 -7.33
CA CYS A 124 -5.03 -3.39 -7.03
C CYS A 124 -4.39 -4.76 -7.03
N GLN A 125 -3.19 -4.82 -7.57
CA GLN A 125 -2.27 -5.95 -7.43
C GLN A 125 -0.90 -5.38 -7.10
N ILE A 126 -0.12 -6.11 -6.32
CA ILE A 126 1.28 -5.74 -6.11
C ILE A 126 2.10 -6.44 -7.17
N GLN A 127 2.77 -5.67 -8.01
CA GLN A 127 3.59 -6.19 -9.11
C GLN A 127 5.02 -5.72 -8.96
N HIS A 128 5.94 -6.47 -9.55
CA HIS A 128 7.34 -6.03 -9.62
C HIS A 128 7.50 -5.08 -10.79
N ILE A 129 7.82 -3.84 -10.49
CA ILE A 129 7.98 -2.77 -11.47
C ILE A 129 9.32 -2.11 -11.21
N ALA A 130 10.16 -2.05 -12.24
CA ALA A 130 11.50 -1.47 -12.12
C ALA A 130 12.30 -2.11 -10.97
N GLY A 131 12.15 -3.41 -10.79
CA GLY A 131 12.91 -4.18 -9.80
C GLY A 131 12.41 -4.13 -8.37
N ARG A 132 11.23 -3.59 -8.13
CA ARG A 132 10.68 -3.49 -6.78
C ARG A 132 9.18 -3.76 -6.77
N PRO A 133 8.64 -4.27 -5.65
CA PRO A 133 7.19 -4.46 -5.55
C PRO A 133 6.48 -3.12 -5.40
N LEU A 134 5.49 -2.88 -6.24
CA LEU A 134 4.72 -1.63 -6.24
C LEU A 134 3.25 -1.95 -6.49
N PRO A 135 2.33 -1.13 -5.97
CA PRO A 135 0.92 -1.31 -6.30
C PRO A 135 0.66 -0.94 -7.75
N PHE A 136 -0.17 -1.74 -8.39
CA PHE A 136 -0.55 -1.56 -9.79
C PHE A 136 -2.05 -1.80 -9.90
N PHE A 137 -2.75 -0.89 -10.57
CA PHE A 137 -4.18 -1.00 -10.73
C PHE A 137 -4.53 -1.43 -12.16
N ASN A 138 -5.32 -2.49 -12.24
CA ASN A 138 -5.89 -2.97 -13.49
C ASN A 138 -7.37 -2.66 -13.51
N LYS A 139 -7.95 -2.53 -14.71
CA LYS A 139 -9.38 -2.36 -14.84
C LYS A 139 -10.08 -3.58 -14.26
N GLU A 140 -11.06 -3.34 -13.42
CA GLU A 140 -11.81 -4.42 -12.80
C GLU A 140 -12.67 -5.10 -13.85
N THR A 141 -12.55 -6.43 -13.92
CA THR A 141 -13.40 -7.23 -14.79
C THR A 141 -14.46 -7.89 -13.92
N SER A 142 -15.69 -7.66 -14.20
CA SER A 142 -16.76 -8.23 -13.37
C SER A 142 -17.50 -9.32 -14.12
#